data_03cb0ed306fe78b9e00dc9e88467f0bb
#
_entry.id   03cb0ed306fe78b9e00dc9e88467f0bb
#
_cell.length_a   1.000
_cell.length_b   1.000
_cell.length_c   1.000
_cell.angle_alpha   90.00
_cell.angle_beta   90.00
_cell.angle_gamma   90.00
#
_symmetry.space_group_name_H-M   'P 1'
#
loop_
_entity.id
_entity.type
_entity.pdbx_description
1 polymer ?
#
loop_
_entity_poly.entity_id
_entity_poly.type
_entity_poly.pdbx_seq_one_letter_code
_entity_poly.pdbx_strand_id
1 'polypeptide(L)'
;MPALTIFQPLKKQGIAFSTPLFLITFGVGVTVTLASLEPVYATGTVGNGTPGSCTEAALNTALTSGGSVYFNCGSSPLTITLTSEKVITANTTIDGLTNGQALVTLGGGNSKRLFNMQGGVQFTVKNITLANGKTADQGAAINNANGGTLIVSKVKFNNNESTKVSAFGAEAGGGALSSGPMGTVTISDSNFTENKSSAGVGGAVKILNSDLTVTNTTFTSNNASNSSIGNGGAIYIDGAKGDNGKVTIRGSTFTNNSATAYGGALFNSTYNNNQTLVDSSTFSGNRVGGGSNGQGGAIWSTGDKASGGIWTTNVNNTTLTVTNSTISGNTASQQGGGIWLARHQNSAGIVINNSAITGNTANASNGGGVVLGDVSKLAITNSTISGNQVTGTSSMGGGVAVVSGQTTITNSTIANNTASWQGGGILPGATLTLKNSIVANNTANNGGNNWNVKHNCTDAVTNGGNNIQFTSRNASSKECGSAIPMVDPKLGALANNGGTTQTMALLTGSPAINAGNNTGCPATDQRGIARPQGGVCDIGAFEFQ
;
A
#
# COMPACT_ATOMS: atom_id res chain seq x y z
N MET A 1 47.00 1.13 48.04
CA MET A 1 45.54 1.34 48.27
C MET A 1 45.12 2.59 47.55
N PRO A 2 44.42 2.55 46.47
CA PRO A 2 43.77 3.74 45.89
C PRO A 2 42.31 3.78 46.35
N ALA A 3 41.86 4.97 46.68
CA ALA A 3 40.56 5.28 47.22
C ALA A 3 39.44 5.05 46.21
N LEU A 4 38.38 4.41 46.68
CA LEU A 4 37.12 4.20 45.98
C LEU A 4 36.33 5.51 46.01
N THR A 5 36.16 6.15 44.86
CA THR A 5 35.30 7.34 44.72
C THR A 5 33.88 6.87 44.45
N ILE A 6 33.01 7.01 45.45
CA ILE A 6 31.58 6.75 45.33
C ILE A 6 30.94 7.95 44.64
N PHE A 7 30.45 7.78 43.42
CA PHE A 7 29.59 8.77 42.77
C PHE A 7 28.22 8.80 43.44
N GLN A 8 27.85 9.95 43.95
CA GLN A 8 26.48 10.20 44.40
C GLN A 8 25.53 10.28 43.18
N PRO A 9 24.30 9.82 43.29
CA PRO A 9 23.34 9.91 42.22
C PRO A 9 22.83 11.34 42.07
N LEU A 10 23.00 11.88 40.88
CA LEU A 10 22.33 13.13 40.46
C LEU A 10 20.81 12.89 40.45
N LYS A 11 20.07 13.64 41.22
CA LYS A 11 18.63 13.83 41.12
C LYS A 11 18.30 14.50 39.79
N LYS A 12 17.53 13.92 38.96
CA LYS A 12 16.52 13.82 38.28
C LYS A 12 15.87 14.48 37.19
N GLN A 13 15.43 14.05 36.31
CA GLN A 13 14.30 14.34 35.47
C GLN A 13 14.12 13.19 34.47
N GLY A 14 13.02 12.47 34.59
CA GLY A 14 12.35 11.48 33.77
C GLY A 14 12.93 11.08 32.41
N ILE A 15 14.11 10.47 32.35
CA ILE A 15 14.62 9.82 31.15
C ILE A 15 14.81 8.35 31.50
N ALA A 16 14.04 7.48 30.84
CA ALA A 16 14.20 6.05 30.94
C ALA A 16 15.48 5.63 30.22
N PHE A 17 16.51 5.25 30.96
CA PHE A 17 17.67 4.57 30.38
C PHE A 17 17.43 3.06 30.42
N SER A 18 17.48 2.41 29.25
CA SER A 18 17.68 0.97 29.17
C SER A 18 19.14 0.70 29.56
N THR A 19 19.39 0.30 30.78
CA THR A 19 20.74 -0.06 31.24
C THR A 19 21.04 -1.52 30.89
N PRO A 20 22.19 -1.81 30.29
CA PRO A 20 22.64 -3.18 30.11
C PRO A 20 22.97 -3.83 31.47
N LEU A 21 22.74 -5.11 31.57
CA LEU A 21 23.11 -5.94 32.71
C LEU A 21 24.63 -5.90 32.90
N PHE A 22 25.10 -5.30 33.98
CA PHE A 22 26.52 -5.37 34.37
C PHE A 22 26.71 -6.47 35.42
N LEU A 23 27.50 -7.47 35.10
CA LEU A 23 27.97 -8.48 36.05
C LEU A 23 29.28 -8.00 36.65
N ILE A 24 29.28 -7.68 37.96
CA ILE A 24 30.52 -7.31 38.66
C ILE A 24 30.90 -8.49 39.57
N THR A 25 32.04 -9.14 39.28
CA THR A 25 32.56 -10.25 40.11
C THR A 25 33.61 -9.69 41.09
N PHE A 26 33.34 -9.77 42.38
CA PHE A 26 34.33 -9.49 43.42
C PHE A 26 35.01 -10.79 43.86
N GLY A 27 36.33 -10.74 44.06
CA GLY A 27 37.20 -11.89 44.30
C GLY A 27 36.97 -12.65 45.63
N VAL A 28 35.78 -12.69 46.17
CA VAL A 28 35.38 -13.51 47.29
C VAL A 28 33.92 -13.95 47.10
N GLY A 29 33.67 -14.70 46.07
CA GLY A 29 32.50 -15.57 45.91
C GLY A 29 31.08 -14.99 46.11
N VAL A 30 30.88 -13.66 46.05
CA VAL A 30 29.54 -13.05 46.16
C VAL A 30 29.16 -12.51 44.77
N THR A 31 28.22 -13.17 44.13
CA THR A 31 27.61 -12.71 42.89
C THR A 31 26.39 -11.82 43.23
N VAL A 32 26.51 -10.52 43.00
CA VAL A 32 25.34 -9.62 43.11
C VAL A 32 24.73 -9.51 41.73
N THR A 33 23.57 -10.11 41.55
CA THR A 33 22.76 -9.94 40.32
C THR A 33 21.94 -8.66 40.50
N LEU A 34 22.32 -7.59 39.81
CA LEU A 34 21.45 -6.42 39.66
C LEU A 34 20.38 -6.77 38.63
N ALA A 35 19.19 -7.11 39.07
CA ALA A 35 18.04 -7.20 38.17
C ALA A 35 17.75 -5.82 37.62
N SER A 36 17.62 -5.72 36.29
CA SER A 36 17.06 -4.53 35.66
C SER A 36 15.65 -4.33 36.24
N LEU A 37 15.45 -3.23 36.96
CA LEU A 37 14.10 -2.80 37.32
C LEU A 37 13.45 -2.32 36.01
N GLU A 38 12.69 -3.19 35.38
CA GLU A 38 11.73 -2.76 34.36
C GLU A 38 10.82 -1.71 35.00
N PRO A 39 10.57 -0.58 34.35
CA PRO A 39 9.66 0.40 34.93
C PRO A 39 8.29 -0.22 35.12
N VAL A 40 7.85 -0.34 36.37
CA VAL A 40 6.49 -0.78 36.68
C VAL A 40 5.57 0.37 36.29
N TYR A 41 4.99 0.27 35.11
CA TYR A 41 3.97 1.21 34.67
C TYR A 41 2.69 0.99 35.48
N ALA A 42 2.08 2.08 35.92
CA ALA A 42 0.80 2.03 36.63
C ALA A 42 -0.27 1.36 35.74
N THR A 43 -1.10 0.55 36.36
CA THR A 43 -2.23 -0.10 35.71
C THR A 43 -3.50 0.66 36.05
N GLY A 44 -4.20 1.21 35.06
CA GLY A 44 -5.48 1.87 35.23
C GLY A 44 -6.64 0.99 34.77
N THR A 45 -7.74 0.98 35.53
CA THR A 45 -8.97 0.30 35.10
C THR A 45 -10.10 1.31 34.94
N VAL A 46 -10.73 1.31 33.76
CA VAL A 46 -11.90 2.13 33.46
C VAL A 46 -13.15 1.33 33.79
N GLY A 47 -13.92 1.79 34.77
CA GLY A 47 -15.14 1.14 35.23
C GLY A 47 -14.97 0.10 36.31
N ASN A 48 -16.11 -0.42 36.80
CA ASN A 48 -16.19 -1.36 37.94
C ASN A 48 -17.12 -2.56 37.68
N GLY A 49 -17.35 -2.92 36.44
CA GLY A 49 -18.17 -4.07 36.05
C GLY A 49 -19.54 -3.70 35.45
N THR A 50 -19.87 -2.41 35.36
CA THR A 50 -21.12 -1.96 34.75
C THR A 50 -20.87 -0.93 33.64
N PRO A 51 -21.70 -0.88 32.58
CA PRO A 51 -21.54 0.10 31.50
C PRO A 51 -21.54 1.55 31.99
N GLY A 52 -22.41 1.91 32.96
CA GLY A 52 -22.53 3.25 33.50
C GLY A 52 -21.30 3.73 34.30
N SER A 53 -20.43 2.81 34.74
CA SER A 53 -19.19 3.16 35.43
C SER A 53 -18.04 3.52 34.45
N CYS A 54 -18.17 3.17 33.18
CA CYS A 54 -17.18 3.46 32.16
C CYS A 54 -17.44 4.84 31.55
N THR A 55 -16.86 5.84 32.18
CA THR A 55 -17.03 7.26 31.86
C THR A 55 -15.73 7.86 31.33
N GLU A 56 -15.83 9.03 30.69
CA GLU A 56 -14.64 9.82 30.32
C GLU A 56 -13.78 10.19 31.54
N ALA A 57 -14.41 10.48 32.68
CA ALA A 57 -13.69 10.78 33.92
C ALA A 57 -12.87 9.58 34.41
N ALA A 58 -13.44 8.36 34.38
CA ALA A 58 -12.71 7.13 34.71
C ALA A 58 -11.55 6.88 33.73
N LEU A 59 -11.74 7.13 32.43
CA LEU A 59 -10.68 7.05 31.43
C LEU A 59 -9.56 8.07 31.70
N ASN A 60 -9.92 9.33 32.01
CA ASN A 60 -8.93 10.34 32.35
C ASN A 60 -8.07 9.93 33.55
N THR A 61 -8.68 9.40 34.59
CA THR A 61 -7.98 8.89 35.78
C THR A 61 -7.02 7.75 35.39
N ALA A 62 -7.48 6.79 34.57
CA ALA A 62 -6.68 5.67 34.15
C ALA A 62 -5.48 6.06 33.27
N LEU A 63 -5.57 7.17 32.52
CA LEU A 63 -4.50 7.67 31.65
C LEU A 63 -3.45 8.52 32.37
N THR A 64 -3.69 8.95 33.61
CA THR A 64 -2.87 9.99 34.30
C THR A 64 -1.39 9.60 34.42
N SER A 65 -1.08 8.33 34.62
CA SER A 65 0.30 7.86 34.88
C SER A 65 0.93 7.14 33.69
N GLY A 66 0.25 7.10 32.55
CA GLY A 66 0.63 6.18 31.46
C GLY A 66 0.44 4.72 31.85
N GLY A 67 1.20 3.81 31.21
CA GLY A 67 1.13 2.38 31.51
C GLY A 67 -0.05 1.68 30.85
N SER A 68 -0.60 0.64 31.50
CA SER A 68 -1.67 -0.18 30.90
C SER A 68 -3.04 0.26 31.38
N VAL A 69 -3.94 0.53 30.45
CA VAL A 69 -5.34 0.91 30.68
C VAL A 69 -6.24 -0.21 30.18
N TYR A 70 -7.06 -0.77 31.08
CA TYR A 70 -8.02 -1.81 30.85
C TYR A 70 -9.45 -1.32 31.09
N PHE A 71 -10.43 -2.05 30.55
CA PHE A 71 -11.85 -1.73 30.74
C PHE A 71 -12.55 -2.85 31.52
N ASN A 72 -13.37 -2.44 32.47
CA ASN A 72 -14.28 -3.32 33.19
C ASN A 72 -15.68 -2.72 33.14
N CYS A 73 -16.33 -2.86 31.99
CA CYS A 73 -17.58 -2.17 31.64
C CYS A 73 -18.79 -3.13 31.55
N GLY A 74 -18.61 -4.38 31.96
CA GLY A 74 -19.65 -5.40 31.82
C GLY A 74 -19.67 -6.02 30.42
N SER A 75 -20.76 -6.71 30.10
CA SER A 75 -20.90 -7.56 28.88
C SER A 75 -21.67 -6.93 27.74
N SER A 76 -22.08 -5.67 27.84
CA SER A 76 -22.82 -4.96 26.79
C SER A 76 -21.93 -3.98 26.04
N PRO A 77 -22.11 -3.80 24.72
CA PRO A 77 -21.44 -2.76 23.97
C PRO A 77 -21.74 -1.37 24.55
N LEU A 78 -20.73 -0.53 24.62
CA LEU A 78 -20.88 0.85 25.09
C LEU A 78 -20.02 1.84 24.31
N THR A 79 -20.44 3.10 24.34
CA THR A 79 -19.66 4.22 23.79
C THR A 79 -19.36 5.23 24.89
N ILE A 80 -18.06 5.52 25.06
CA ILE A 80 -17.61 6.65 25.87
C ILE A 80 -17.36 7.81 24.92
N THR A 81 -18.23 8.82 24.96
CA THR A 81 -18.06 10.03 24.14
C THR A 81 -17.11 10.99 24.87
N LEU A 82 -16.02 11.35 24.18
CA LEU A 82 -15.00 12.24 24.71
C LEU A 82 -15.42 13.70 24.50
N THR A 83 -15.32 14.49 25.55
CA THR A 83 -15.55 15.95 25.52
C THR A 83 -14.25 16.73 25.31
N SER A 84 -13.11 16.08 25.48
CA SER A 84 -11.77 16.64 25.24
C SER A 84 -10.82 15.61 24.64
N GLU A 85 -9.84 16.09 23.89
CA GLU A 85 -8.71 15.29 23.37
C GLU A 85 -7.91 14.69 24.55
N LYS A 86 -7.43 13.44 24.38
CA LYS A 86 -6.55 12.78 25.35
C LYS A 86 -5.11 12.90 24.87
N VAL A 87 -4.27 13.57 25.66
CA VAL A 87 -2.85 13.75 25.37
C VAL A 87 -2.06 12.59 26.01
N ILE A 88 -1.36 11.86 25.17
CA ILE A 88 -0.49 10.74 25.61
C ILE A 88 0.93 11.26 25.81
N THR A 89 1.34 11.41 27.07
CA THR A 89 2.62 12.02 27.48
C THR A 89 3.65 11.00 27.96
N ALA A 90 3.24 9.76 28.16
CA ALA A 90 4.08 8.64 28.59
C ALA A 90 3.71 7.37 27.83
N ASN A 91 4.58 6.38 27.86
CA ASN A 91 4.30 5.09 27.23
C ASN A 91 3.00 4.50 27.78
N THR A 92 2.03 4.28 26.90
CA THR A 92 0.67 3.91 27.26
C THR A 92 0.17 2.76 26.39
N THR A 93 -0.51 1.80 27.00
CA THR A 93 -1.26 0.76 26.29
C THR A 93 -2.73 0.84 26.67
N ILE A 94 -3.61 0.97 25.68
CA ILE A 94 -5.07 0.83 25.87
C ILE A 94 -5.50 -0.51 25.30
N ASP A 95 -6.08 -1.36 26.15
CA ASP A 95 -6.72 -2.61 25.75
C ASP A 95 -8.23 -2.50 25.98
N GLY A 96 -8.98 -2.39 24.90
CA GLY A 96 -10.44 -2.20 24.93
C GLY A 96 -11.25 -3.45 25.26
N LEU A 97 -10.61 -4.57 25.62
CA LEU A 97 -11.36 -5.74 26.08
C LEU A 97 -12.08 -5.43 27.39
N THR A 98 -13.35 -5.77 27.43
CA THR A 98 -14.14 -5.87 28.64
C THR A 98 -14.84 -7.22 28.62
N ASN A 99 -14.74 -7.95 29.74
CA ASN A 99 -15.25 -9.33 29.81
C ASN A 99 -14.76 -10.21 28.63
N GLY A 100 -13.50 -10.05 28.23
CA GLY A 100 -12.88 -10.80 27.12
C GLY A 100 -13.35 -10.42 25.72
N GLN A 101 -14.17 -9.38 25.55
CA GLN A 101 -14.74 -8.96 24.26
C GLN A 101 -14.41 -7.49 23.95
N ALA A 102 -14.26 -7.18 22.66
CA ALA A 102 -14.01 -5.81 22.16
C ALA A 102 -15.33 -5.03 22.03
N LEU A 103 -15.90 -4.61 23.14
CA LEU A 103 -17.22 -3.98 23.23
C LEU A 103 -17.15 -2.46 23.42
N VAL A 104 -15.96 -1.90 23.67
CA VAL A 104 -15.78 -0.49 23.97
C VAL A 104 -15.59 0.32 22.69
N THR A 105 -16.35 1.39 22.57
CA THR A 105 -16.13 2.45 21.58
C THR A 105 -15.73 3.74 22.29
N LEU A 106 -14.64 4.37 21.85
CA LEU A 106 -14.32 5.74 22.19
C LEU A 106 -14.75 6.63 21.04
N GLY A 107 -15.66 7.57 21.29
CA GLY A 107 -16.25 8.45 20.28
C GLY A 107 -15.85 9.91 20.47
N GLY A 108 -15.54 10.60 19.37
CA GLY A 108 -15.23 12.05 19.40
C GLY A 108 -16.46 12.97 19.24
N GLY A 109 -17.68 12.41 19.13
CA GLY A 109 -18.91 13.18 18.97
C GLY A 109 -18.91 14.11 17.75
N ASN A 110 -18.16 13.77 16.70
CA ASN A 110 -17.93 14.61 15.51
C ASN A 110 -17.36 16.02 15.83
N SER A 111 -16.65 16.16 16.92
CA SER A 111 -16.15 17.46 17.36
C SER A 111 -14.77 17.45 18.01
N LYS A 112 -14.27 16.27 18.39
CA LYS A 112 -12.99 16.13 19.10
C LYS A 112 -12.09 15.11 18.43
N ARG A 113 -10.78 15.38 18.40
CA ARG A 113 -9.76 14.33 18.22
C ARG A 113 -9.78 13.44 19.45
N LEU A 114 -9.54 12.13 19.27
CA LEU A 114 -9.54 11.22 20.39
C LEU A 114 -8.20 11.25 21.13
N PHE A 115 -7.10 11.05 20.42
CA PHE A 115 -5.76 10.97 21.00
C PHE A 115 -4.73 11.82 20.28
N ASN A 116 -3.87 12.47 21.05
CA ASN A 116 -2.72 13.22 20.57
C ASN A 116 -1.47 12.75 21.32
N MET A 117 -0.54 12.10 20.61
CA MET A 117 0.70 11.61 21.22
C MET A 117 1.74 12.71 21.25
N GLN A 118 2.49 12.82 22.33
CA GLN A 118 3.73 13.59 22.37
C GLN A 118 4.87 12.85 21.68
N GLY A 119 5.87 13.60 21.22
CA GLY A 119 7.03 13.02 20.55
C GLY A 119 7.83 12.07 21.45
N GLY A 120 8.33 10.99 20.86
CA GLY A 120 9.18 10.00 21.52
C GLY A 120 8.45 8.99 22.41
N VAL A 121 7.12 9.11 22.59
CA VAL A 121 6.38 8.12 23.39
C VAL A 121 5.93 6.93 22.53
N GLN A 122 5.70 5.79 23.20
CA GLN A 122 5.05 4.64 22.60
C GLN A 122 3.59 4.58 23.04
N PHE A 123 2.68 4.49 22.06
CA PHE A 123 1.27 4.30 22.30
C PHE A 123 0.78 3.01 21.62
N THR A 124 0.24 2.11 22.40
CA THR A 124 -0.38 0.88 21.90
C THR A 124 -1.88 0.94 22.12
N VAL A 125 -2.64 0.72 21.05
CA VAL A 125 -4.10 0.66 21.12
C VAL A 125 -4.55 -0.66 20.50
N LYS A 126 -5.36 -1.40 21.26
CA LYS A 126 -5.84 -2.71 20.80
C LYS A 126 -7.26 -3.03 21.26
N ASN A 127 -7.95 -3.88 20.47
CA ASN A 127 -9.26 -4.45 20.80
C ASN A 127 -10.34 -3.39 21.09
N ILE A 128 -10.40 -2.30 20.32
CA ILE A 128 -11.31 -1.18 20.60
C ILE A 128 -11.83 -0.56 19.31
N THR A 129 -12.94 0.16 19.40
CA THR A 129 -13.42 1.02 18.31
C THR A 129 -13.10 2.48 18.62
N LEU A 130 -12.51 3.18 17.65
CA LEU A 130 -12.26 4.62 17.66
C LEU A 130 -13.12 5.26 16.58
N ALA A 131 -14.13 6.03 16.97
CA ALA A 131 -15.16 6.47 16.04
C ALA A 131 -15.52 7.94 16.16
N ASN A 132 -16.00 8.51 15.06
CA ASN A 132 -16.58 9.86 15.02
C ASN A 132 -15.64 10.93 15.62
N GLY A 133 -14.34 10.74 15.50
CA GLY A 133 -13.35 11.76 15.79
C GLY A 133 -13.43 12.86 14.73
N LYS A 134 -13.29 14.12 15.13
CA LYS A 134 -13.21 15.25 14.19
C LYS A 134 -12.25 16.32 14.68
N THR A 135 -11.45 16.84 13.76
CA THR A 135 -10.47 17.87 14.09
C THR A 135 -10.19 18.78 12.90
N ALA A 136 -9.91 20.07 13.18
CA ALA A 136 -9.32 20.99 12.22
C ALA A 136 -7.79 20.85 12.11
N ASP A 137 -7.25 19.75 12.62
CA ASP A 137 -5.84 19.36 12.54
C ASP A 137 -5.74 17.96 11.92
N GLN A 138 -4.65 17.23 12.12
CA GLN A 138 -4.36 15.94 11.51
C GLN A 138 -4.77 14.78 12.45
N GLY A 139 -5.14 13.62 11.90
CA GLY A 139 -5.37 12.39 12.64
C GLY A 139 -6.50 12.51 13.67
N ALA A 140 -7.76 12.47 13.21
CA ALA A 140 -8.91 12.71 14.09
C ALA A 140 -9.14 11.61 15.15
N ALA A 141 -8.70 10.38 14.91
CA ALA A 141 -8.64 9.38 15.98
C ALA A 141 -7.30 9.44 16.71
N ILE A 142 -6.17 9.40 15.98
CA ILE A 142 -4.85 9.42 16.60
C ILE A 142 -3.91 10.32 15.79
N ASN A 143 -3.29 11.28 16.46
CA ASN A 143 -2.14 12.00 15.93
C ASN A 143 -0.86 11.51 16.61
N ASN A 144 0.04 10.88 15.87
CA ASN A 144 1.36 10.48 16.31
C ASN A 144 2.36 11.60 15.98
N ALA A 145 2.77 12.37 16.97
CA ALA A 145 3.75 13.42 16.79
C ALA A 145 5.15 12.87 16.46
N ASN A 146 6.10 13.78 16.23
CA ASN A 146 7.45 13.46 15.79
C ASN A 146 8.16 12.42 16.68
N GLY A 147 8.68 11.37 16.07
CA GLY A 147 9.47 10.34 16.76
C GLY A 147 8.66 9.35 17.61
N GLY A 148 7.33 9.43 17.63
CA GLY A 148 6.49 8.52 18.38
C GLY A 148 6.39 7.12 17.75
N THR A 149 6.19 6.12 18.59
CA THR A 149 5.91 4.74 18.15
C THR A 149 4.44 4.42 18.41
N LEU A 150 3.68 4.20 17.33
CA LEU A 150 2.27 3.85 17.42
C LEU A 150 2.06 2.39 17.00
N ILE A 151 1.44 1.62 17.88
CA ILE A 151 1.08 0.21 17.64
C ILE A 151 -0.44 0.08 17.73
N VAL A 152 -1.04 -0.37 16.64
CA VAL A 152 -2.49 -0.57 16.49
C VAL A 152 -2.76 -2.03 16.17
N SER A 153 -3.60 -2.69 16.95
CA SER A 153 -3.95 -4.09 16.71
C SER A 153 -5.41 -4.37 17.04
N LYS A 154 -6.14 -4.96 16.09
CA LYS A 154 -7.57 -5.28 16.24
C LYS A 154 -8.41 -4.06 16.63
N VAL A 155 -8.15 -2.93 15.97
CA VAL A 155 -8.86 -1.66 16.18
C VAL A 155 -9.77 -1.37 14.99
N LYS A 156 -10.97 -0.88 15.27
CA LYS A 156 -11.86 -0.33 14.24
C LYS A 156 -11.82 1.19 14.27
N PHE A 157 -11.46 1.80 13.15
CA PHE A 157 -11.50 3.25 12.95
C PHE A 157 -12.67 3.59 12.04
N ASN A 158 -13.72 4.16 12.59
CA ASN A 158 -14.96 4.39 11.86
C ASN A 158 -15.28 5.89 11.82
N ASN A 159 -15.50 6.41 10.61
CA ASN A 159 -16.07 7.76 10.40
C ASN A 159 -15.30 8.87 11.13
N ASN A 160 -13.96 8.83 11.12
CA ASN A 160 -13.12 9.89 11.66
C ASN A 160 -12.77 10.90 10.57
N GLU A 161 -12.81 12.21 10.87
CA GLU A 161 -12.65 13.27 9.89
C GLU A 161 -11.59 14.30 10.29
N SER A 162 -10.57 14.48 9.44
CA SER A 162 -9.67 15.64 9.45
C SER A 162 -10.18 16.68 8.46
N THR A 163 -10.38 17.91 8.93
CA THR A 163 -10.82 19.05 8.10
C THR A 163 -9.71 20.10 7.90
N LYS A 164 -8.46 19.78 8.29
CA LYS A 164 -7.33 20.68 8.12
C LYS A 164 -7.12 21.02 6.65
N VAL A 165 -7.09 22.31 6.37
CA VAL A 165 -6.74 22.84 5.05
C VAL A 165 -5.24 23.09 5.00
N SER A 166 -4.58 22.63 3.93
CA SER A 166 -3.20 22.98 3.65
C SER A 166 -3.04 23.29 2.16
N ALA A 167 -2.29 24.32 1.85
CA ALA A 167 -1.96 24.68 0.47
C ALA A 167 -1.04 23.63 -0.20
N PHE A 168 -0.30 22.87 0.59
CA PHE A 168 0.73 21.93 0.09
C PHE A 168 0.41 20.44 0.33
N GLY A 169 -0.75 20.13 0.86
CA GLY A 169 -1.25 18.75 1.03
C GLY A 169 -0.57 17.95 2.14
N ALA A 170 0.76 17.87 2.15
CA ALA A 170 1.52 17.06 3.10
C ALA A 170 1.31 17.46 4.58
N GLU A 171 0.86 18.67 4.84
CA GLU A 171 0.61 19.19 6.19
C GLU A 171 -0.81 18.90 6.72
N ALA A 172 -1.68 18.35 5.89
CA ALA A 172 -3.09 18.14 6.22
C ALA A 172 -3.51 16.71 5.91
N GLY A 173 -4.33 16.10 6.77
CA GLY A 173 -4.95 14.81 6.46
C GLY A 173 -4.80 13.74 7.53
N GLY A 174 -4.95 12.50 7.09
CA GLY A 174 -5.11 11.36 7.99
C GLY A 174 -6.45 11.44 8.71
N GLY A 175 -7.55 11.14 8.00
CA GLY A 175 -8.90 11.20 8.58
C GLY A 175 -8.99 10.48 9.92
N ALA A 176 -8.40 9.30 10.02
CA ALA A 176 -8.28 8.57 11.28
C ALA A 176 -6.92 8.79 11.95
N LEU A 177 -5.82 8.54 11.22
CA LEU A 177 -4.48 8.47 11.79
C LEU A 177 -3.51 9.36 11.01
N SER A 178 -2.69 10.14 11.72
CA SER A 178 -1.56 10.87 11.16
C SER A 178 -0.28 10.52 11.91
N SER A 179 0.85 10.35 11.19
CA SER A 179 2.18 10.25 11.78
C SER A 179 3.10 11.32 11.24
N GLY A 180 3.74 12.05 12.14
CA GLY A 180 4.77 13.05 11.86
C GLY A 180 6.15 12.43 11.66
N PRO A 181 7.17 13.26 11.33
CA PRO A 181 8.52 12.77 11.02
C PRO A 181 9.15 11.92 12.12
N MET A 182 10.00 10.97 11.68
CA MET A 182 10.77 10.06 12.53
C MET A 182 9.94 9.09 13.36
N GLY A 183 8.64 8.99 13.10
CA GLY A 183 7.74 8.05 13.74
C GLY A 183 7.89 6.61 13.24
N THR A 184 7.26 5.70 13.96
CA THR A 184 7.07 4.31 13.53
C THR A 184 5.61 3.93 13.78
N VAL A 185 4.94 3.43 12.75
CA VAL A 185 3.52 3.03 12.83
C VAL A 185 3.39 1.56 12.43
N THR A 186 2.82 0.77 13.33
CA THR A 186 2.47 -0.62 13.06
C THR A 186 0.96 -0.80 13.23
N ILE A 187 0.31 -1.32 12.19
CA ILE A 187 -1.13 -1.58 12.16
C ILE A 187 -1.34 -3.04 11.79
N SER A 188 -2.05 -3.78 12.63
CA SER A 188 -2.38 -5.18 12.36
C SER A 188 -3.84 -5.50 12.65
N ASP A 189 -4.41 -6.43 11.89
CA ASP A 189 -5.72 -7.03 12.12
C ASP A 189 -6.84 -5.98 12.35
N SER A 190 -6.76 -4.84 11.68
CA SER A 190 -7.56 -3.65 11.98
C SER A 190 -8.45 -3.25 10.79
N ASN A 191 -9.45 -2.40 11.06
CA ASN A 191 -10.37 -1.94 10.03
C ASN A 191 -10.44 -0.41 10.02
N PHE A 192 -10.34 0.19 8.84
CA PHE A 192 -10.53 1.61 8.60
C PHE A 192 -11.72 1.80 7.65
N THR A 193 -12.84 2.28 8.16
CA THR A 193 -14.08 2.41 7.40
C THR A 193 -14.57 3.86 7.39
N GLU A 194 -14.86 4.39 6.21
CA GLU A 194 -15.46 5.72 6.02
C GLU A 194 -14.71 6.87 6.69
N ASN A 195 -13.39 6.73 6.88
CA ASN A 195 -12.60 7.84 7.40
C ASN A 195 -12.33 8.85 6.27
N LYS A 196 -12.26 10.12 6.63
CA LYS A 196 -12.24 11.20 5.66
C LYS A 196 -11.20 12.27 5.97
N SER A 197 -10.46 12.66 4.94
CA SER A 197 -9.69 13.89 4.90
C SER A 197 -10.40 14.87 3.95
N SER A 198 -11.16 15.82 4.50
CA SER A 198 -12.03 16.69 3.70
C SER A 198 -11.30 17.80 2.95
N ALA A 199 -10.07 18.11 3.35
CA ALA A 199 -9.28 19.20 2.76
C ALA A 199 -7.78 18.87 2.65
N GLY A 200 -7.42 17.61 2.76
CA GLY A 200 -6.02 17.14 2.76
C GLY A 200 -5.85 15.79 2.10
N VAL A 201 -4.88 15.03 2.58
CA VAL A 201 -4.42 13.75 2.04
C VAL A 201 -4.64 12.59 3.01
N GLY A 202 -4.59 11.36 2.51
CA GLY A 202 -4.78 10.17 3.34
C GLY A 202 -6.16 10.11 3.99
N GLY A 203 -7.17 9.63 3.28
CA GLY A 203 -8.54 9.55 3.81
C GLY A 203 -8.62 8.85 5.15
N ALA A 204 -7.86 7.77 5.34
CA ALA A 204 -7.71 7.11 6.63
C ALA A 204 -6.38 7.42 7.31
N VAL A 205 -5.26 7.20 6.61
CA VAL A 205 -3.91 7.27 7.20
C VAL A 205 -3.02 8.22 6.43
N LYS A 206 -2.32 9.09 7.14
CA LYS A 206 -1.26 9.95 6.61
C LYS A 206 0.05 9.63 7.29
N ILE A 207 1.08 9.39 6.48
CA ILE A 207 2.46 9.14 6.92
C ILE A 207 3.37 10.23 6.34
N LEU A 208 4.13 10.89 7.19
CA LEU A 208 5.14 11.86 6.80
C LEU A 208 6.49 11.47 7.41
N ASN A 209 7.46 11.11 6.57
CA ASN A 209 8.81 10.72 6.99
C ASN A 209 8.82 9.71 8.17
N SER A 210 7.96 8.70 8.12
CA SER A 210 7.79 7.69 9.16
C SER A 210 7.73 6.29 8.55
N ASP A 211 8.22 5.30 9.26
CA ASP A 211 8.04 3.90 8.86
C ASP A 211 6.60 3.45 9.07
N LEU A 212 6.11 2.66 8.12
CA LEU A 212 4.76 2.10 8.17
C LEU A 212 4.80 0.59 7.93
N THR A 213 4.18 -0.15 8.84
CA THR A 213 3.86 -1.56 8.63
C THR A 213 2.35 -1.77 8.78
N VAL A 214 1.71 -2.30 7.75
CA VAL A 214 0.29 -2.65 7.72
C VAL A 214 0.17 -4.14 7.41
N THR A 215 -0.51 -4.88 8.27
CA THR A 215 -0.69 -6.33 8.10
C THR A 215 -2.15 -6.72 8.35
N ASN A 216 -2.72 -7.59 7.51
CA ASN A 216 -4.06 -8.17 7.67
C ASN A 216 -5.15 -7.11 7.98
N THR A 217 -5.07 -5.96 7.34
CA THR A 217 -5.92 -4.79 7.66
C THR A 217 -6.81 -4.44 6.48
N THR A 218 -8.05 -4.01 6.77
CA THR A 218 -8.99 -3.57 5.73
C THR A 218 -9.16 -2.06 5.73
N PHE A 219 -9.21 -1.48 4.53
CA PHE A 219 -9.49 -0.07 4.29
C PHE A 219 -10.69 0.02 3.34
N THR A 220 -11.84 0.43 3.84
CA THR A 220 -13.08 0.43 3.06
C THR A 220 -13.68 1.84 3.02
N SER A 221 -13.99 2.31 1.83
CA SER A 221 -14.70 3.58 1.59
C SER A 221 -14.07 4.80 2.25
N ASN A 222 -12.74 4.82 2.44
CA ASN A 222 -12.06 6.00 2.95
C ASN A 222 -11.87 7.03 1.84
N ASN A 223 -11.85 8.32 2.19
CA ASN A 223 -11.92 9.40 1.21
C ASN A 223 -10.95 10.55 1.50
N ALA A 224 -10.16 10.93 0.50
CA ALA A 224 -9.36 12.14 0.48
C ALA A 224 -9.94 13.10 -0.56
N SER A 225 -10.73 14.11 -0.12
CA SER A 225 -11.63 14.88 -0.98
C SER A 225 -11.24 16.34 -1.24
N ASN A 226 -9.99 16.71 -1.05
CA ASN A 226 -9.53 18.04 -1.45
C ASN A 226 -9.56 18.20 -2.98
N SER A 227 -10.06 19.32 -3.48
CA SER A 227 -10.29 19.55 -4.92
C SER A 227 -9.03 19.48 -5.80
N SER A 228 -7.85 19.74 -5.25
CA SER A 228 -6.59 19.77 -6.02
C SER A 228 -5.49 18.83 -5.50
N ILE A 229 -5.55 18.40 -4.23
CA ILE A 229 -4.48 17.66 -3.56
C ILE A 229 -4.98 16.48 -2.74
N GLY A 230 -6.22 16.03 -2.94
CA GLY A 230 -6.76 14.84 -2.29
C GLY A 230 -6.09 13.57 -2.77
N ASN A 231 -4.96 13.18 -2.17
CA ASN A 231 -4.13 12.06 -2.54
C ASN A 231 -4.27 10.92 -1.52
N GLY A 232 -4.23 9.67 -2.01
CA GLY A 232 -4.31 8.49 -1.17
C GLY A 232 -5.65 8.36 -0.45
N GLY A 233 -6.67 7.84 -1.14
CA GLY A 233 -8.01 7.71 -0.57
C GLY A 233 -8.04 6.94 0.74
N ALA A 234 -7.20 5.92 0.88
CA ALA A 234 -6.96 5.24 2.15
C ALA A 234 -5.66 5.71 2.81
N ILE A 235 -4.53 5.55 2.14
CA ILE A 235 -3.20 5.83 2.70
C ILE A 235 -2.44 6.82 1.82
N TYR A 236 -1.88 7.84 2.46
CA TYR A 236 -0.92 8.78 1.89
C TYR A 236 0.44 8.62 2.58
N ILE A 237 1.49 8.49 1.79
CA ILE A 237 2.88 8.38 2.26
C ILE A 237 3.72 9.45 1.56
N ASP A 238 4.40 10.27 2.35
CA ASP A 238 5.43 11.20 1.91
C ASP A 238 6.72 10.92 2.70
N GLY A 239 7.53 10.04 2.14
CA GLY A 239 8.74 9.51 2.75
C GLY A 239 8.51 8.50 3.87
N ALA A 240 9.47 7.59 4.02
CA ALA A 240 9.62 6.76 5.20
C ALA A 240 10.72 7.31 6.11
N LYS A 241 11.04 6.62 7.20
CA LYS A 241 11.93 7.14 8.24
C LYS A 241 13.39 7.20 7.76
N GLY A 242 13.92 8.40 7.60
CA GLY A 242 15.33 8.59 7.23
C GLY A 242 15.69 8.03 5.85
N ASP A 243 16.94 7.59 5.69
CA ASP A 243 17.53 7.24 4.38
C ASP A 243 17.33 5.77 3.96
N ASN A 244 16.78 4.92 4.76
CA ASN A 244 16.52 3.51 4.44
C ASN A 244 15.20 3.05 5.08
N GLY A 245 14.27 3.98 5.21
CA GLY A 245 12.97 3.74 5.80
C GLY A 245 12.14 2.74 5.00
N LYS A 246 11.17 2.15 5.67
CA LYS A 246 10.38 1.05 5.12
C LYS A 246 8.88 1.32 5.19
N VAL A 247 8.22 1.03 4.08
CA VAL A 247 6.78 0.91 3.99
C VAL A 247 6.45 -0.53 3.64
N THR A 248 5.70 -1.21 4.50
CA THR A 248 5.28 -2.61 4.26
C THR A 248 3.78 -2.71 4.39
N ILE A 249 3.11 -3.18 3.33
CA ILE A 249 1.68 -3.47 3.30
C ILE A 249 1.55 -4.95 2.92
N ARG A 250 1.02 -5.77 3.83
CA ARG A 250 0.94 -7.21 3.63
C ARG A 250 -0.42 -7.77 4.03
N GLY A 251 -0.96 -8.70 3.24
CA GLY A 251 -2.19 -9.41 3.52
C GLY A 251 -3.40 -8.49 3.70
N SER A 252 -3.37 -7.29 3.10
CA SER A 252 -4.33 -6.23 3.40
C SER A 252 -5.27 -5.96 2.23
N THR A 253 -6.47 -5.44 2.53
CA THR A 253 -7.50 -5.21 1.53
C THR A 253 -7.91 -3.73 1.49
N PHE A 254 -7.94 -3.17 0.28
CA PHE A 254 -8.31 -1.79 0.00
C PHE A 254 -9.50 -1.78 -0.95
N THR A 255 -10.68 -1.44 -0.46
CA THR A 255 -11.92 -1.53 -1.24
C THR A 255 -12.66 -0.20 -1.27
N ASN A 256 -13.05 0.24 -2.47
CA ASN A 256 -13.88 1.43 -2.69
C ASN A 256 -13.33 2.73 -2.05
N ASN A 257 -12.02 2.83 -1.85
CA ASN A 257 -11.43 4.07 -1.38
C ASN A 257 -11.35 5.10 -2.52
N SER A 258 -11.41 6.39 -2.20
CA SER A 258 -11.45 7.42 -3.21
C SER A 258 -10.54 8.61 -2.89
N ALA A 259 -9.90 9.10 -3.94
CA ALA A 259 -9.07 10.30 -3.93
C ALA A 259 -9.49 11.25 -5.05
N THR A 260 -9.19 12.54 -4.92
CA THR A 260 -9.45 13.48 -6.01
C THR A 260 -8.32 13.57 -7.02
N ALA A 261 -7.04 13.45 -6.60
CA ALA A 261 -5.92 13.68 -7.51
C ALA A 261 -5.09 12.41 -7.81
N TYR A 262 -4.53 11.74 -6.83
CA TYR A 262 -3.60 10.64 -7.04
C TYR A 262 -3.81 9.49 -6.04
N GLY A 263 -3.74 8.25 -6.54
CA GLY A 263 -3.82 7.04 -5.74
C GLY A 263 -5.16 6.86 -5.04
N GLY A 264 -6.14 6.26 -5.71
CA GLY A 264 -7.48 6.04 -5.15
C GLY A 264 -7.48 5.30 -3.82
N ALA A 265 -6.55 4.38 -3.62
CA ALA A 265 -6.28 3.76 -2.33
C ALA A 265 -4.94 4.23 -1.74
N LEU A 266 -3.85 4.06 -2.48
CA LEU A 266 -2.50 4.31 -2.01
C LEU A 266 -1.80 5.38 -2.84
N PHE A 267 -1.40 6.46 -2.20
CA PHE A 267 -0.39 7.39 -2.69
C PHE A 267 0.93 7.10 -2.00
N ASN A 268 1.96 6.77 -2.76
CA ASN A 268 3.28 6.44 -2.26
C ASN A 268 4.34 7.32 -2.91
N SER A 269 4.85 8.27 -2.16
CA SER A 269 6.00 9.09 -2.52
C SER A 269 7.15 8.72 -1.58
N THR A 270 8.07 7.89 -2.07
CA THR A 270 9.24 7.44 -1.28
C THR A 270 10.52 7.94 -1.92
N TYR A 271 11.46 8.38 -1.10
CA TYR A 271 12.74 8.95 -1.50
C TYR A 271 13.86 8.50 -0.55
N ASN A 272 15.13 8.89 -0.77
CA ASN A 272 16.24 8.56 0.12
C ASN A 272 16.46 7.06 0.35
N ASN A 273 16.57 6.23 -0.66
CA ASN A 273 16.71 4.77 -0.54
C ASN A 273 15.56 4.06 0.19
N ASN A 274 14.43 4.73 0.43
CA ASN A 274 13.29 4.10 1.07
C ASN A 274 12.74 2.93 0.22
N GLN A 275 12.20 1.94 0.90
CA GLN A 275 11.68 0.73 0.28
C GLN A 275 10.19 0.59 0.54
N THR A 276 9.42 0.33 -0.51
CA THR A 276 8.00 0.01 -0.39
C THR A 276 7.73 -1.41 -0.85
N LEU A 277 7.10 -2.19 -0.01
CA LEU A 277 6.62 -3.54 -0.30
C LEU A 277 5.09 -3.59 -0.16
N VAL A 278 4.43 -4.02 -1.21
CA VAL A 278 3.01 -4.43 -1.22
C VAL A 278 2.98 -5.92 -1.55
N ASP A 279 2.59 -6.73 -0.59
CA ASP A 279 2.61 -8.19 -0.71
C ASP A 279 1.27 -8.79 -0.31
N SER A 280 0.81 -9.79 -1.05
CA SER A 280 -0.39 -10.58 -0.74
C SER A 280 -1.61 -9.72 -0.44
N SER A 281 -1.75 -8.60 -1.15
CA SER A 281 -2.76 -7.58 -0.86
C SER A 281 -3.72 -7.37 -2.03
N THR A 282 -4.94 -6.92 -1.69
CA THR A 282 -6.00 -6.70 -2.69
C THR A 282 -6.40 -5.22 -2.73
N PHE A 283 -6.43 -4.66 -3.94
CA PHE A 283 -6.92 -3.31 -4.22
C PHE A 283 -8.08 -3.41 -5.21
N SER A 284 -9.31 -3.19 -4.75
CA SER A 284 -10.49 -3.38 -5.59
C SER A 284 -11.47 -2.21 -5.54
N GLY A 285 -11.97 -1.80 -6.69
CA GLY A 285 -12.99 -0.75 -6.79
C GLY A 285 -12.54 0.63 -6.32
N ASN A 286 -11.24 0.87 -6.13
CA ASN A 286 -10.74 2.16 -5.70
C ASN A 286 -10.77 3.17 -6.87
N ARG A 287 -10.89 4.46 -6.54
CA ARG A 287 -11.15 5.45 -7.57
C ARG A 287 -10.40 6.76 -7.34
N VAL A 288 -9.87 7.31 -8.42
CA VAL A 288 -9.43 8.70 -8.51
C VAL A 288 -10.40 9.45 -9.43
N GLY A 289 -11.00 10.52 -8.93
CA GLY A 289 -12.16 11.13 -9.58
C GLY A 289 -12.09 12.62 -9.83
N GLY A 290 -10.96 13.29 -9.81
CA GLY A 290 -10.92 14.75 -9.92
C GLY A 290 -10.02 15.32 -11.00
N GLY A 291 -10.59 16.05 -11.94
CA GLY A 291 -9.89 16.99 -12.82
C GLY A 291 -8.79 16.37 -13.70
N SER A 292 -7.81 17.20 -14.08
CA SER A 292 -6.69 16.87 -14.96
C SER A 292 -5.61 15.96 -14.37
N ASN A 293 -5.70 15.61 -13.07
CA ASN A 293 -4.64 14.90 -12.34
C ASN A 293 -4.99 13.47 -11.92
N GLY A 294 -6.14 12.94 -12.29
CA GLY A 294 -6.65 11.65 -11.80
C GLY A 294 -5.85 10.43 -12.24
N GLN A 295 -4.75 10.13 -11.55
CA GLN A 295 -3.81 9.05 -11.89
C GLN A 295 -3.74 7.99 -10.79
N GLY A 296 -3.58 6.71 -11.21
CA GLY A 296 -3.44 5.58 -10.29
C GLY A 296 -4.74 5.27 -9.54
N GLY A 297 -5.70 4.65 -10.21
CA GLY A 297 -7.01 4.31 -9.60
C GLY A 297 -6.89 3.54 -8.30
N ALA A 298 -5.93 2.61 -8.19
CA ALA A 298 -5.55 1.96 -6.94
C ALA A 298 -4.30 2.59 -6.33
N ILE A 299 -3.18 2.51 -7.05
CA ILE A 299 -1.85 2.88 -6.56
C ILE A 299 -1.25 3.95 -7.45
N TRP A 300 -0.78 5.02 -6.84
CA TRP A 300 0.12 5.98 -7.46
C TRP A 300 1.44 5.97 -6.70
N SER A 301 2.57 5.81 -7.42
CA SER A 301 3.87 5.75 -6.75
C SER A 301 4.96 6.50 -7.51
N THR A 302 5.77 7.23 -6.75
CA THR A 302 6.94 7.95 -7.26
C THR A 302 8.13 7.82 -6.33
N GLY A 303 9.33 7.89 -6.91
CA GLY A 303 10.59 8.01 -6.19
C GLY A 303 10.96 9.44 -5.78
N ASP A 304 10.11 10.42 -6.09
CA ASP A 304 10.37 11.83 -5.78
C ASP A 304 9.80 12.25 -4.44
N LYS A 305 10.39 13.29 -3.85
CA LYS A 305 9.89 13.95 -2.66
C LYS A 305 8.66 14.80 -3.00
N ALA A 306 7.52 14.51 -2.37
CA ALA A 306 6.24 15.20 -2.61
C ALA A 306 6.07 16.50 -1.79
N SER A 307 6.97 16.82 -0.87
CA SER A 307 6.80 17.94 0.05
C SER A 307 6.87 19.31 -0.64
N GLY A 308 5.92 20.17 -0.28
CA GLY A 308 5.91 21.57 -0.67
C GLY A 308 5.51 21.87 -2.12
N GLY A 309 4.87 20.94 -2.82
CA GLY A 309 4.43 21.13 -4.21
C GLY A 309 5.57 21.28 -5.23
N ILE A 310 6.80 21.12 -4.80
CA ILE A 310 8.00 21.12 -5.65
C ILE A 310 8.52 19.68 -5.70
N TRP A 311 8.36 19.05 -6.85
CA TRP A 311 8.94 17.75 -7.14
C TRP A 311 10.45 17.90 -7.28
N THR A 312 11.21 17.50 -6.27
CA THR A 312 12.67 17.50 -6.35
C THR A 312 13.13 16.13 -6.84
N THR A 313 13.88 16.12 -7.93
CA THR A 313 14.52 14.93 -8.50
C THR A 313 15.72 14.48 -7.65
N ASN A 314 15.50 14.16 -6.40
CA ASN A 314 16.53 13.47 -5.63
C ASN A 314 16.48 11.99 -5.96
N VAL A 315 17.30 11.65 -6.92
CA VAL A 315 17.48 10.34 -7.53
C VAL A 315 18.14 9.40 -6.54
N ASN A 316 17.36 8.84 -5.64
CA ASN A 316 17.88 7.91 -4.67
C ASN A 316 17.29 6.51 -4.94
N ASN A 317 18.01 5.49 -4.52
CA ASN A 317 17.75 4.07 -4.75
C ASN A 317 16.41 3.55 -4.17
N THR A 318 15.31 4.27 -4.39
CA THR A 318 13.99 3.84 -3.94
C THR A 318 13.50 2.64 -4.71
N THR A 319 12.84 1.74 -4.03
CA THR A 319 12.22 0.56 -4.65
C THR A 319 10.73 0.48 -4.32
N LEU A 320 9.96 0.02 -5.31
CA LEU A 320 8.61 -0.45 -5.10
C LEU A 320 8.51 -1.91 -5.55
N THR A 321 8.07 -2.78 -4.67
CA THR A 321 7.75 -4.17 -5.00
C THR A 321 6.28 -4.43 -4.75
N VAL A 322 5.56 -4.87 -5.78
CA VAL A 322 4.19 -5.38 -5.69
C VAL A 322 4.23 -6.86 -6.02
N THR A 323 3.90 -7.71 -5.08
CA THR A 323 3.99 -9.15 -5.28
C THR A 323 2.78 -9.88 -4.72
N ASN A 324 2.42 -11.02 -5.31
CA ASN A 324 1.32 -11.87 -4.88
C ASN A 324 -0.01 -11.12 -4.68
N SER A 325 -0.22 -10.04 -5.41
CA SER A 325 -1.28 -9.07 -5.13
C SER A 325 -2.29 -8.97 -6.27
N THR A 326 -3.52 -8.60 -5.92
CA THR A 326 -4.60 -8.38 -6.88
C THR A 326 -4.95 -6.89 -6.94
N ILE A 327 -4.89 -6.30 -8.13
CA ILE A 327 -5.31 -4.93 -8.40
C ILE A 327 -6.44 -4.98 -9.42
N SER A 328 -7.71 -4.84 -8.98
CA SER A 328 -8.84 -5.15 -9.84
C SER A 328 -9.98 -4.12 -9.78
N GLY A 329 -10.57 -3.81 -10.93
CA GLY A 329 -11.77 -2.97 -11.00
C GLY A 329 -11.56 -1.53 -10.51
N ASN A 330 -10.32 -1.02 -10.49
CA ASN A 330 -10.03 0.34 -10.06
C ASN A 330 -10.18 1.32 -11.22
N THR A 331 -10.45 2.59 -10.92
CA THR A 331 -10.74 3.60 -11.94
C THR A 331 -9.91 4.86 -11.70
N ALA A 332 -9.25 5.32 -12.75
CA ALA A 332 -8.60 6.63 -12.83
C ALA A 332 -9.32 7.54 -13.85
N SER A 333 -9.52 8.81 -13.50
CA SER A 333 -10.10 9.76 -14.46
C SER A 333 -9.16 10.10 -15.61
N GLN A 334 -7.85 9.93 -15.42
CA GLN A 334 -6.84 10.19 -16.45
C GLN A 334 -6.09 8.92 -16.87
N GLN A 335 -5.08 8.50 -16.11
CA GLN A 335 -4.11 7.46 -16.49
C GLN A 335 -3.93 6.42 -15.36
N GLY A 336 -3.54 5.21 -15.75
CA GLY A 336 -3.23 4.16 -14.79
C GLY A 336 -4.46 3.76 -13.99
N GLY A 337 -5.45 3.15 -14.61
CA GLY A 337 -6.66 2.69 -13.94
C GLY A 337 -6.36 1.82 -12.72
N GLY A 338 -5.36 0.93 -12.83
CA GLY A 338 -4.81 0.19 -11.70
C GLY A 338 -3.67 0.95 -11.02
N ILE A 339 -2.54 1.06 -11.72
CA ILE A 339 -1.28 1.55 -11.15
C ILE A 339 -0.68 2.63 -12.05
N TRP A 340 -0.21 3.70 -11.44
CA TRP A 340 0.63 4.71 -12.09
C TRP A 340 1.98 4.84 -11.38
N LEU A 341 3.09 4.84 -12.14
CA LEU A 341 4.46 4.71 -11.64
C LEU A 341 5.38 5.74 -12.29
N ALA A 342 6.25 6.37 -11.48
CA ALA A 342 7.30 7.24 -12.01
C ALA A 342 8.52 7.34 -11.08
N ARG A 343 9.67 7.71 -11.64
CA ARG A 343 10.86 8.22 -10.96
C ARG A 343 11.46 7.35 -9.85
N HIS A 344 11.27 6.04 -9.92
CA HIS A 344 12.04 5.09 -9.12
C HIS A 344 13.32 4.74 -9.90
N GLN A 345 14.43 5.34 -9.56
CA GLN A 345 15.67 5.27 -10.37
C GLN A 345 16.71 4.25 -9.84
N ASN A 346 16.33 3.37 -8.96
CA ASN A 346 17.19 2.27 -8.52
C ASN A 346 17.52 1.30 -9.69
N SER A 347 18.66 0.64 -9.61
CA SER A 347 19.01 -0.44 -10.54
C SER A 347 18.00 -1.59 -10.51
N ALA A 348 17.37 -1.87 -9.36
CA ALA A 348 16.29 -2.83 -9.21
C ALA A 348 14.92 -2.26 -9.64
N GLY A 349 14.75 -0.92 -9.60
CA GLY A 349 13.56 -0.23 -10.06
C GLY A 349 12.28 -0.63 -9.35
N ILE A 350 11.25 -0.78 -10.16
CA ILE A 350 9.92 -1.22 -9.73
C ILE A 350 9.74 -2.68 -10.14
N VAL A 351 9.25 -3.51 -9.22
CA VAL A 351 8.96 -4.91 -9.47
C VAL A 351 7.49 -5.21 -9.26
N ILE A 352 6.85 -5.80 -10.26
CA ILE A 352 5.51 -6.41 -10.15
C ILE A 352 5.68 -7.89 -10.42
N ASN A 353 5.37 -8.73 -9.45
CA ASN A 353 5.61 -10.16 -9.54
C ASN A 353 4.41 -10.96 -9.02
N ASN A 354 4.14 -12.12 -9.60
CA ASN A 354 3.09 -13.06 -9.19
C ASN A 354 1.71 -12.39 -8.97
N SER A 355 1.40 -11.36 -9.73
CA SER A 355 0.26 -10.48 -9.45
C SER A 355 -0.78 -10.49 -10.57
N ALA A 356 -2.03 -10.21 -10.21
CA ALA A 356 -3.13 -10.05 -11.15
C ALA A 356 -3.55 -8.57 -11.21
N ILE A 357 -3.49 -7.96 -12.39
CA ILE A 357 -3.93 -6.58 -12.64
C ILE A 357 -5.07 -6.65 -13.64
N THR A 358 -6.32 -6.52 -13.16
CA THR A 358 -7.46 -6.97 -13.95
C THR A 358 -8.65 -6.00 -13.89
N GLY A 359 -9.29 -5.77 -15.03
CA GLY A 359 -10.54 -5.00 -15.09
C GLY A 359 -10.41 -3.53 -14.64
N ASN A 360 -9.21 -2.95 -14.65
CA ASN A 360 -9.02 -1.56 -14.27
C ASN A 360 -9.29 -0.62 -15.45
N THR A 361 -9.74 0.59 -15.17
CA THR A 361 -10.16 1.56 -16.19
C THR A 361 -9.46 2.91 -16.03
N ALA A 362 -8.89 3.42 -17.12
CA ALA A 362 -8.48 4.82 -17.24
C ALA A 362 -9.40 5.54 -18.24
N ASN A 363 -10.00 6.68 -17.82
CA ASN A 363 -11.09 7.27 -18.61
C ASN A 363 -10.63 8.25 -19.69
N ALA A 364 -9.43 8.82 -19.60
CA ALA A 364 -9.06 9.89 -20.54
C ALA A 364 -7.73 9.68 -21.27
N SER A 365 -6.83 8.86 -20.77
CA SER A 365 -5.50 8.70 -21.35
C SER A 365 -4.99 7.26 -21.17
N ASN A 366 -3.70 7.02 -21.25
CA ASN A 366 -3.09 5.71 -21.43
C ASN A 366 -3.07 4.82 -20.17
N GLY A 367 -2.94 3.50 -20.40
CA GLY A 367 -2.69 2.50 -19.36
C GLY A 367 -3.89 2.20 -18.46
N GLY A 368 -4.76 1.32 -18.92
CA GLY A 368 -5.87 0.84 -18.09
C GLY A 368 -5.38 0.07 -16.87
N GLY A 369 -4.42 -0.85 -17.06
CA GLY A 369 -3.79 -1.62 -15.97
C GLY A 369 -2.65 -0.88 -15.32
N VAL A 370 -1.54 -0.70 -16.05
CA VAL A 370 -0.28 -0.12 -15.54
C VAL A 370 0.23 0.98 -16.44
N VAL A 371 0.70 2.07 -15.85
CA VAL A 371 1.44 3.13 -16.54
C VAL A 371 2.83 3.27 -15.93
N LEU A 372 3.86 3.28 -16.76
CA LEU A 372 5.17 3.82 -16.45
C LEU A 372 5.29 5.21 -17.08
N GLY A 373 5.19 6.25 -16.26
CA GLY A 373 5.05 7.64 -16.75
C GLY A 373 6.35 8.40 -16.96
N ASP A 374 7.45 7.97 -16.35
CA ASP A 374 8.75 8.67 -16.38
C ASP A 374 9.93 7.69 -16.20
N VAL A 375 11.16 8.23 -16.32
CA VAL A 375 12.43 7.48 -16.27
C VAL A 375 12.55 6.55 -15.05
N SER A 376 12.17 5.31 -15.23
CA SER A 376 12.27 4.25 -14.22
C SER A 376 12.54 2.92 -14.91
N LYS A 377 12.92 1.92 -14.14
CA LYS A 377 12.94 0.53 -14.60
C LYS A 377 11.75 -0.21 -14.01
N LEU A 378 10.98 -0.87 -14.86
CA LEU A 378 9.85 -1.70 -14.45
C LEU A 378 10.11 -3.15 -14.88
N ALA A 379 10.09 -4.06 -13.94
CA ALA A 379 10.08 -5.50 -14.18
C ALA A 379 8.71 -6.07 -13.84
N ILE A 380 8.05 -6.69 -14.81
CA ILE A 380 6.81 -7.45 -14.60
C ILE A 380 7.13 -8.92 -14.86
N THR A 381 6.91 -9.76 -13.85
CA THR A 381 7.25 -11.19 -13.94
C THR A 381 6.09 -12.04 -13.43
N ASN A 382 5.87 -13.20 -14.03
CA ASN A 382 4.83 -14.15 -13.59
C ASN A 382 3.50 -13.48 -13.29
N SER A 383 3.03 -12.57 -14.14
CA SER A 383 1.85 -11.76 -13.82
C SER A 383 0.81 -11.81 -14.94
N THR A 384 -0.46 -11.71 -14.56
CA THR A 384 -1.59 -11.67 -15.48
C THR A 384 -2.16 -10.26 -15.52
N ILE A 385 -2.16 -9.63 -16.70
CA ILE A 385 -2.71 -8.30 -16.96
C ILE A 385 -3.86 -8.46 -17.94
N SER A 386 -5.10 -8.43 -17.45
CA SER A 386 -6.25 -8.83 -18.25
C SER A 386 -7.49 -7.99 -18.03
N GLY A 387 -8.25 -7.76 -19.09
CA GLY A 387 -9.53 -7.06 -19.02
C GLY A 387 -9.43 -5.58 -18.65
N ASN A 388 -8.23 -4.99 -18.65
CA ASN A 388 -8.07 -3.57 -18.38
C ASN A 388 -8.43 -2.73 -19.60
N GLN A 389 -8.89 -1.51 -19.37
CA GLN A 389 -9.37 -0.67 -20.47
C GLN A 389 -8.98 0.80 -20.33
N VAL A 390 -8.81 1.44 -21.48
CA VAL A 390 -8.73 2.89 -21.61
C VAL A 390 -9.84 3.37 -22.53
N THR A 391 -10.60 4.41 -22.12
CA THR A 391 -11.83 4.83 -22.78
C THR A 391 -11.75 6.23 -23.44
N GLY A 392 -10.70 7.00 -23.18
CA GLY A 392 -10.47 8.30 -23.82
C GLY A 392 -10.26 8.18 -25.33
N THR A 393 -10.67 9.17 -26.09
CA THR A 393 -10.75 9.12 -27.58
C THR A 393 -9.45 8.77 -28.30
N SER A 394 -8.28 9.08 -27.74
CA SER A 394 -6.96 8.77 -28.32
C SER A 394 -6.09 7.94 -27.39
N SER A 395 -6.71 7.13 -26.54
CA SER A 395 -6.02 6.41 -25.48
C SER A 395 -5.46 5.06 -25.95
N MET A 396 -4.28 4.72 -25.47
CA MET A 396 -3.49 3.56 -25.87
C MET A 396 -3.02 2.74 -24.66
N GLY A 397 -2.65 1.47 -24.91
CA GLY A 397 -2.09 0.60 -23.89
C GLY A 397 -3.11 0.21 -22.83
N GLY A 398 -4.21 -0.47 -23.23
CA GLY A 398 -5.24 -0.89 -22.28
C GLY A 398 -4.69 -1.71 -21.11
N GLY A 399 -3.75 -2.62 -21.38
CA GLY A 399 -3.05 -3.39 -20.35
C GLY A 399 -1.90 -2.61 -19.72
N VAL A 400 -0.88 -2.28 -20.53
CA VAL A 400 0.37 -1.63 -20.08
C VAL A 400 0.69 -0.45 -20.99
N ALA A 401 0.99 0.69 -20.41
CA ALA A 401 1.51 1.84 -21.14
C ALA A 401 2.88 2.25 -20.56
N VAL A 402 3.91 2.21 -21.39
CA VAL A 402 5.25 2.72 -21.10
C VAL A 402 5.40 4.04 -21.84
N VAL A 403 5.29 5.15 -21.13
CA VAL A 403 5.46 6.49 -21.71
C VAL A 403 6.94 6.84 -21.80
N SER A 404 7.70 6.47 -20.78
CA SER A 404 9.16 6.65 -20.69
C SER A 404 9.78 5.57 -19.82
N GLY A 405 11.12 5.47 -19.80
CA GLY A 405 11.84 4.48 -19.00
C GLY A 405 12.01 3.12 -19.69
N GLN A 406 12.42 2.12 -18.94
CA GLN A 406 12.70 0.76 -19.42
C GLN A 406 11.74 -0.24 -18.77
N THR A 407 11.14 -1.10 -19.58
CA THR A 407 10.26 -2.16 -19.07
C THR A 407 10.71 -3.52 -19.56
N THR A 408 10.79 -4.49 -18.67
CA THR A 408 10.96 -5.90 -19.01
C THR A 408 9.77 -6.70 -18.50
N ILE A 409 9.14 -7.45 -19.40
CA ILE A 409 8.01 -8.34 -19.06
C ILE A 409 8.45 -9.77 -19.34
N THR A 410 8.44 -10.60 -18.29
CA THR A 410 8.93 -11.97 -18.36
C THR A 410 7.88 -12.95 -17.84
N ASN A 411 7.69 -14.07 -18.52
CA ASN A 411 6.75 -15.14 -18.13
C ASN A 411 5.37 -14.58 -17.69
N SER A 412 4.83 -13.63 -18.47
CA SER A 412 3.59 -12.94 -18.13
C SER A 412 2.56 -13.06 -19.25
N THR A 413 1.27 -12.91 -18.87
CA THR A 413 0.13 -12.98 -19.80
C THR A 413 -0.57 -11.64 -19.85
N ILE A 414 -0.61 -10.99 -21.02
CA ILE A 414 -1.26 -9.70 -21.29
C ILE A 414 -2.38 -9.98 -22.28
N ALA A 415 -3.61 -10.12 -21.79
CA ALA A 415 -4.69 -10.57 -22.65
C ALA A 415 -6.02 -9.88 -22.33
N ASN A 416 -6.89 -9.81 -23.35
CA ASN A 416 -8.26 -9.27 -23.25
C ASN A 416 -8.32 -7.81 -22.77
N ASN A 417 -7.25 -7.02 -22.96
CA ASN A 417 -7.27 -5.60 -22.62
C ASN A 417 -7.78 -4.77 -23.81
N THR A 418 -8.33 -3.59 -23.54
CA THR A 418 -9.00 -2.76 -24.56
C THR A 418 -8.48 -1.33 -24.54
N ALA A 419 -8.25 -0.78 -25.75
CA ALA A 419 -7.95 0.64 -25.95
C ALA A 419 -8.93 1.26 -26.94
N SER A 420 -9.32 2.50 -26.73
CA SER A 420 -10.16 3.26 -27.65
C SER A 420 -9.44 3.65 -28.95
N TRP A 421 -8.11 3.75 -28.91
CA TRP A 421 -7.32 4.08 -30.09
C TRP A 421 -6.51 2.88 -30.58
N GLN A 422 -5.31 2.66 -30.06
CA GLN A 422 -4.37 1.64 -30.53
C GLN A 422 -3.77 0.86 -29.34
N GLY A 423 -3.26 -0.36 -29.60
CA GLY A 423 -2.54 -1.16 -28.61
C GLY A 423 -3.38 -1.49 -27.39
N GLY A 424 -4.47 -2.23 -27.58
CA GLY A 424 -5.28 -2.70 -26.46
C GLY A 424 -4.47 -3.39 -25.37
N GLY A 425 -3.43 -4.15 -25.76
CA GLY A 425 -2.49 -4.77 -24.83
C GLY A 425 -1.44 -3.79 -24.33
N ILE A 426 -0.60 -3.27 -25.23
CA ILE A 426 0.63 -2.57 -24.88
C ILE A 426 0.85 -1.31 -25.71
N LEU A 427 1.17 -0.21 -25.04
CA LEU A 427 1.90 0.93 -25.58
C LEU A 427 3.36 0.81 -25.11
N PRO A 428 4.33 0.42 -25.99
CA PRO A 428 5.67 0.04 -25.53
C PRO A 428 6.60 1.22 -25.22
N GLY A 429 6.26 2.44 -25.64
CA GLY A 429 7.15 3.60 -25.50
C GLY A 429 8.52 3.37 -26.15
N ALA A 430 9.58 3.82 -25.47
CA ALA A 430 10.93 3.76 -26.05
C ALA A 430 11.61 2.39 -25.91
N THR A 431 11.40 1.66 -24.79
CA THR A 431 12.15 0.42 -24.50
C THR A 431 11.34 -0.57 -23.67
N LEU A 432 10.57 -1.41 -24.34
CA LEU A 432 9.91 -2.55 -23.71
C LEU A 432 10.46 -3.85 -24.29
N THR A 433 10.91 -4.74 -23.43
CA THR A 433 11.36 -6.09 -23.78
C THR A 433 10.37 -7.14 -23.29
N LEU A 434 9.94 -8.02 -24.19
CA LEU A 434 9.16 -9.22 -23.85
C LEU A 434 10.05 -10.46 -23.86
N LYS A 435 9.89 -11.34 -22.88
CA LYS A 435 10.52 -12.64 -22.80
C LYS A 435 9.57 -13.69 -22.24
N ASN A 436 9.50 -14.86 -22.84
CA ASN A 436 8.61 -15.94 -22.41
C ASN A 436 7.17 -15.48 -22.12
N SER A 437 6.63 -14.54 -22.91
CA SER A 437 5.37 -13.87 -22.55
C SER A 437 4.33 -14.00 -23.67
N ILE A 438 3.06 -13.92 -23.26
CA ILE A 438 1.90 -13.97 -24.15
C ILE A 438 1.26 -12.59 -24.22
N VAL A 439 1.02 -12.09 -25.46
CA VAL A 439 0.20 -10.89 -25.72
C VAL A 439 -0.91 -11.28 -26.67
N ALA A 440 -2.12 -11.47 -26.16
CA ALA A 440 -3.19 -12.09 -26.94
C ALA A 440 -4.57 -11.51 -26.67
N ASN A 441 -5.44 -11.58 -27.68
CA ASN A 441 -6.87 -11.24 -27.58
C ASN A 441 -7.13 -9.82 -27.08
N ASN A 442 -6.16 -8.93 -27.16
CA ASN A 442 -6.37 -7.53 -26.84
C ASN A 442 -7.11 -6.84 -27.99
N THR A 443 -7.81 -5.75 -27.70
CA THR A 443 -8.62 -5.06 -28.70
C THR A 443 -8.35 -3.56 -28.70
N ALA A 444 -8.41 -2.98 -29.90
CA ALA A 444 -8.37 -1.54 -30.11
C ALA A 444 -9.46 -1.13 -31.09
N ASN A 445 -9.94 0.10 -30.99
CA ASN A 445 -11.04 0.60 -31.81
C ASN A 445 -10.60 1.65 -32.87
N ASN A 446 -9.37 2.14 -32.81
CA ASN A 446 -8.83 3.17 -33.68
C ASN A 446 -9.79 4.38 -33.89
N GLY A 447 -10.44 4.80 -32.78
CA GLY A 447 -11.43 5.87 -32.81
C GLY A 447 -12.68 5.56 -33.66
N GLY A 448 -13.02 4.26 -33.84
CA GLY A 448 -14.13 3.80 -34.66
C GLY A 448 -13.75 3.50 -36.12
N ASN A 449 -12.49 3.70 -36.53
CA ASN A 449 -12.02 3.41 -37.88
C ASN A 449 -11.55 1.95 -38.00
N ASN A 450 -11.99 1.27 -39.08
CA ASN A 450 -11.64 -0.14 -39.30
C ASN A 450 -10.29 -0.37 -39.99
N TRP A 451 -9.57 0.67 -40.36
CA TRP A 451 -8.29 0.57 -41.04
C TRP A 451 -7.13 0.76 -40.05
N ASN A 452 -6.01 0.09 -40.30
CA ASN A 452 -4.76 0.18 -39.51
C ASN A 452 -4.94 0.03 -37.99
N VAL A 453 -5.85 -0.86 -37.59
CA VAL A 453 -6.11 -1.12 -36.15
C VAL A 453 -5.04 -2.04 -35.60
N LYS A 454 -4.31 -1.56 -34.63
CA LYS A 454 -3.32 -2.35 -33.87
C LYS A 454 -3.91 -2.79 -32.53
N HIS A 455 -4.19 -4.06 -32.38
CA HIS A 455 -4.89 -4.61 -31.23
C HIS A 455 -3.98 -4.90 -30.04
N ASN A 456 -2.86 -5.58 -30.27
CA ASN A 456 -1.97 -6.02 -29.19
C ASN A 456 -0.97 -4.94 -28.77
N CYS A 457 -0.17 -4.42 -29.68
CA CYS A 457 0.85 -3.42 -29.41
C CYS A 457 0.71 -2.25 -30.39
N THR A 458 0.94 -1.01 -29.94
CA THR A 458 0.98 0.14 -30.85
C THR A 458 2.18 0.07 -31.82
N ASP A 459 3.30 -0.46 -31.32
CA ASP A 459 4.57 -0.57 -32.03
C ASP A 459 5.30 -1.86 -31.64
N ALA A 460 6.30 -2.23 -32.47
CA ALA A 460 7.12 -3.41 -32.18
C ALA A 460 7.89 -3.24 -30.85
N VAL A 461 7.91 -4.30 -30.07
CA VAL A 461 8.69 -4.40 -28.84
C VAL A 461 10.03 -5.10 -29.09
N THR A 462 10.99 -4.97 -28.18
CA THR A 462 12.21 -5.79 -28.20
C THR A 462 11.85 -7.24 -27.86
N ASN A 463 12.13 -8.15 -28.81
CA ASN A 463 11.87 -9.56 -28.63
C ASN A 463 13.03 -10.23 -27.87
N GLY A 464 12.85 -10.47 -26.58
CA GLY A 464 13.80 -11.22 -25.72
C GLY A 464 13.74 -12.73 -25.88
N GLY A 465 12.92 -13.25 -26.80
CA GLY A 465 12.78 -14.66 -27.14
C GLY A 465 11.57 -15.35 -26.49
N ASN A 466 11.11 -16.39 -27.18
CA ASN A 466 10.03 -17.28 -26.73
C ASN A 466 8.75 -16.52 -26.31
N ASN A 467 8.26 -15.63 -27.19
CA ASN A 467 7.02 -14.89 -26.99
C ASN A 467 5.96 -15.37 -28.00
N ILE A 468 4.70 -15.18 -27.64
CA ILE A 468 3.53 -15.41 -28.53
C ILE A 468 2.69 -14.16 -28.60
N GLN A 469 2.26 -13.79 -29.81
CA GLN A 469 1.20 -12.80 -30.01
C GLN A 469 0.03 -13.43 -30.76
N PHE A 470 -1.20 -12.96 -30.48
CA PHE A 470 -2.39 -13.44 -31.16
C PHE A 470 -3.51 -12.40 -31.17
N THR A 471 -4.18 -12.27 -32.31
CA THR A 471 -5.36 -11.43 -32.45
C THR A 471 -6.44 -12.15 -33.25
N SER A 472 -7.69 -12.00 -32.85
CA SER A 472 -8.82 -12.63 -33.51
C SER A 472 -9.25 -11.95 -34.83
N ARG A 473 -8.76 -10.74 -35.11
CA ARG A 473 -9.24 -9.93 -36.27
C ARG A 473 -8.39 -9.99 -37.51
N ASN A 474 -7.09 -10.13 -37.40
CA ASN A 474 -6.21 -10.17 -38.57
C ASN A 474 -4.93 -10.96 -38.28
N ALA A 475 -4.93 -12.25 -38.59
CA ALA A 475 -3.83 -13.15 -38.35
C ALA A 475 -2.49 -12.78 -39.04
N SER A 476 -2.51 -11.83 -39.95
CA SER A 476 -1.30 -11.37 -40.64
C SER A 476 -0.59 -10.19 -39.97
N SER A 477 -1.22 -9.54 -39.00
CA SER A 477 -0.69 -8.34 -38.33
C SER A 477 0.18 -8.72 -37.13
N LYS A 478 1.49 -8.76 -37.30
CA LYS A 478 2.47 -8.99 -36.22
C LYS A 478 2.82 -7.67 -35.53
N GLU A 479 1.88 -7.12 -34.80
CA GLU A 479 1.93 -5.77 -34.24
C GLU A 479 3.02 -5.59 -33.19
N CYS A 480 3.27 -6.62 -32.36
CA CYS A 480 4.32 -6.57 -31.35
C CYS A 480 5.73 -6.88 -31.91
N GLY A 481 5.84 -7.17 -33.20
CA GLY A 481 7.10 -7.42 -33.91
C GLY A 481 7.05 -8.64 -34.83
N SER A 482 7.70 -8.56 -35.99
CA SER A 482 7.69 -9.60 -37.01
C SER A 482 8.32 -10.93 -36.55
N ALA A 483 9.26 -10.88 -35.63
CA ALA A 483 9.94 -12.05 -35.05
C ALA A 483 9.14 -12.78 -33.98
N ILE A 484 8.00 -12.25 -33.51
CA ILE A 484 7.14 -12.91 -32.53
C ILE A 484 6.07 -13.73 -33.27
N PRO A 485 5.98 -15.06 -33.06
CA PRO A 485 4.98 -15.89 -33.69
C PRO A 485 3.54 -15.42 -33.45
N MET A 486 2.73 -15.44 -34.50
CA MET A 486 1.29 -15.15 -34.46
C MET A 486 0.55 -16.49 -34.41
N VAL A 487 0.27 -16.98 -33.22
CA VAL A 487 -0.42 -18.25 -32.98
C VAL A 487 -1.39 -18.12 -31.80
N ASP A 488 -2.52 -18.83 -31.86
CA ASP A 488 -3.48 -18.84 -30.76
C ASP A 488 -2.87 -19.57 -29.54
N PRO A 489 -2.66 -18.86 -28.41
CA PRO A 489 -2.13 -19.47 -27.18
C PRO A 489 -3.13 -20.37 -26.47
N LYS A 490 -4.37 -20.50 -26.93
CA LYS A 490 -5.45 -21.28 -26.32
C LYS A 490 -5.57 -21.02 -24.81
N LEU A 491 -5.83 -19.77 -24.46
CA LEU A 491 -6.00 -19.36 -23.06
C LEU A 491 -7.41 -19.70 -22.55
N GLY A 492 -7.47 -20.26 -21.35
CA GLY A 492 -8.71 -20.33 -20.57
C GLY A 492 -9.15 -18.95 -20.08
N ALA A 493 -10.37 -18.87 -19.56
CA ALA A 493 -10.86 -17.64 -18.92
C ALA A 493 -10.01 -17.27 -17.69
N LEU A 494 -9.99 -15.99 -17.35
CA LEU A 494 -9.39 -15.52 -16.10
C LEU A 494 -10.14 -16.15 -14.92
N ALA A 495 -9.47 -16.94 -14.11
CA ALA A 495 -10.07 -17.70 -13.02
C ALA A 495 -9.08 -17.93 -11.86
N ASN A 496 -9.61 -18.41 -10.74
CA ASN A 496 -8.80 -18.98 -9.69
C ASN A 496 -8.36 -20.40 -10.11
N ASN A 497 -7.14 -20.51 -10.62
CA ASN A 497 -6.53 -21.75 -11.06
C ASN A 497 -5.55 -22.34 -10.02
N GLY A 498 -5.72 -22.00 -8.74
CA GLY A 498 -4.78 -22.26 -7.66
C GLY A 498 -3.83 -21.07 -7.46
N GLY A 499 -3.27 -20.91 -6.28
CA GLY A 499 -2.44 -19.76 -5.90
C GLY A 499 -3.24 -18.59 -5.33
N THR A 500 -2.55 -17.47 -5.07
CA THR A 500 -3.11 -16.30 -4.38
C THR A 500 -3.81 -15.31 -5.31
N THR A 501 -3.54 -15.39 -6.61
CA THR A 501 -4.04 -14.44 -7.62
C THR A 501 -4.63 -15.19 -8.82
N GLN A 502 -5.59 -14.56 -9.49
CA GLN A 502 -6.20 -15.16 -10.70
C GLN A 502 -5.21 -15.23 -11.86
N THR A 503 -5.32 -16.29 -12.67
CA THR A 503 -4.52 -16.54 -13.87
C THR A 503 -5.40 -16.96 -15.05
N MET A 504 -4.84 -16.96 -16.24
CA MET A 504 -5.42 -17.57 -17.43
C MET A 504 -4.66 -18.87 -17.72
N ALA A 505 -5.33 -20.02 -17.55
CA ALA A 505 -4.71 -21.32 -17.77
C ALA A 505 -4.39 -21.53 -19.25
N LEU A 506 -3.30 -22.24 -19.54
CA LEU A 506 -3.04 -22.82 -20.85
C LEU A 506 -3.94 -24.05 -21.04
N LEU A 507 -4.72 -24.09 -22.12
CA LEU A 507 -5.55 -25.24 -22.43
C LEU A 507 -4.74 -26.32 -23.18
N THR A 508 -5.21 -27.56 -23.12
CA THR A 508 -4.58 -28.71 -23.81
C THR A 508 -4.28 -28.40 -25.27
N GLY A 509 -3.03 -28.65 -25.67
CA GLY A 509 -2.56 -28.37 -27.02
C GLY A 509 -2.25 -26.89 -27.29
N SER A 510 -2.12 -26.08 -26.25
CA SER A 510 -1.59 -24.71 -26.37
C SER A 510 -0.15 -24.75 -26.90
N PRO A 511 0.20 -23.91 -27.90
CA PRO A 511 1.57 -23.80 -28.38
C PRO A 511 2.52 -23.12 -27.37
N ALA A 512 2.01 -22.61 -26.26
CA ALA A 512 2.80 -22.04 -25.17
C ALA A 512 3.36 -23.10 -24.23
N ILE A 513 2.81 -24.32 -24.22
CA ILE A 513 3.26 -25.43 -23.36
C ILE A 513 4.65 -25.91 -23.78
N ASN A 514 5.59 -25.97 -22.84
CA ASN A 514 6.98 -26.38 -23.03
C ASN A 514 7.71 -25.62 -24.16
N ALA A 515 7.36 -24.36 -24.39
CA ALA A 515 7.87 -23.56 -25.49
C ALA A 515 8.66 -22.31 -25.06
N GLY A 516 8.84 -22.13 -23.77
CA GLY A 516 9.64 -21.06 -23.18
C GLY A 516 11.16 -21.34 -23.26
N ASN A 517 11.92 -20.54 -22.54
CA ASN A 517 13.36 -20.69 -22.39
C ASN A 517 13.70 -20.77 -20.90
N ASN A 518 14.33 -21.85 -20.48
CA ASN A 518 14.70 -22.06 -19.07
C ASN A 518 15.72 -21.02 -18.57
N THR A 519 16.54 -20.44 -19.43
CA THR A 519 17.46 -19.36 -19.04
C THR A 519 16.67 -18.10 -18.68
N GLY A 520 16.62 -17.79 -17.37
CA GLY A 520 15.87 -16.65 -16.82
C GLY A 520 14.37 -16.90 -16.71
N CYS A 521 13.92 -18.15 -16.84
CA CYS A 521 12.60 -18.56 -16.40
C CYS A 521 12.56 -18.56 -14.85
N PRO A 522 11.55 -17.95 -14.22
CA PRO A 522 11.40 -18.01 -12.77
C PRO A 522 11.22 -19.45 -12.26
N ALA A 523 11.68 -19.72 -11.05
CA ALA A 523 11.59 -21.05 -10.44
C ALA A 523 10.15 -21.55 -10.23
N THR A 524 9.19 -20.64 -10.18
CA THR A 524 7.76 -20.97 -10.06
C THR A 524 6.94 -20.12 -11.03
N ASP A 525 5.71 -20.52 -11.31
CA ASP A 525 4.72 -19.73 -12.04
C ASP A 525 4.00 -18.73 -11.11
N GLN A 526 3.02 -17.99 -11.62
CA GLN A 526 2.24 -17.01 -10.84
C GLN A 526 1.52 -17.63 -9.63
N ARG A 527 1.20 -18.91 -9.70
CA ARG A 527 0.49 -19.66 -8.64
C ARG A 527 1.45 -20.27 -7.60
N GLY A 528 2.75 -20.22 -7.85
CA GLY A 528 3.75 -20.92 -7.04
C GLY A 528 4.05 -22.35 -7.50
N ILE A 529 3.53 -22.79 -8.65
CA ILE A 529 3.86 -24.09 -9.23
C ILE A 529 5.28 -24.06 -9.79
N ALA A 530 6.06 -25.08 -9.45
CA ALA A 530 7.46 -25.18 -9.89
C ALA A 530 7.58 -25.21 -11.43
N ARG A 531 8.59 -24.54 -11.97
CA ARG A 531 8.96 -24.54 -13.40
C ARG A 531 10.34 -25.15 -13.60
N PRO A 532 10.55 -25.89 -14.66
CA PRO A 532 9.57 -26.38 -15.64
C PRO A 532 8.87 -27.67 -15.16
N GLN A 533 7.65 -27.95 -15.66
CA GLN A 533 6.99 -29.26 -15.45
C GLN A 533 7.34 -30.26 -16.57
N GLY A 534 7.49 -29.83 -17.80
CA GLY A 534 7.75 -30.67 -18.96
C GLY A 534 9.19 -30.60 -19.50
N GLY A 535 10.20 -30.23 -18.68
CA GLY A 535 11.60 -30.07 -19.08
C GLY A 535 11.95 -28.68 -19.61
N VAL A 536 11.00 -27.96 -20.18
CA VAL A 536 11.09 -26.55 -20.63
C VAL A 536 9.92 -25.78 -20.04
N CYS A 537 10.18 -24.57 -19.52
CA CYS A 537 9.11 -23.78 -18.94
C CYS A 537 8.10 -23.30 -20.01
N ASP A 538 6.88 -23.05 -19.59
CA ASP A 538 5.83 -22.55 -20.46
C ASP A 538 5.99 -21.05 -20.72
N ILE A 539 5.44 -20.61 -21.84
CA ILE A 539 5.31 -19.19 -22.16
C ILE A 539 4.08 -18.63 -21.41
N GLY A 540 4.23 -17.47 -20.76
CA GLY A 540 3.17 -16.83 -20.01
C GLY A 540 3.25 -17.04 -18.49
N ALA A 541 2.22 -16.60 -17.79
CA ALA A 541 2.16 -16.57 -16.32
C ALA A 541 1.79 -17.91 -15.68
N PHE A 542 1.38 -18.87 -16.47
CA PHE A 542 0.85 -20.17 -16.04
C PHE A 542 1.75 -21.31 -16.53
N GLU A 543 2.07 -22.27 -15.68
CA GLU A 543 2.74 -23.53 -16.03
C GLU A 543 1.72 -24.66 -16.10
N PHE A 544 1.60 -25.31 -17.24
CA PHE A 544 0.69 -26.43 -17.46
C PHE A 544 1.17 -27.69 -16.71
N GLN A 545 0.27 -28.43 -16.08
CA GLN A 545 0.54 -29.63 -15.28
C GLN A 545 -0.01 -30.88 -15.97
#